data_8a982ed1bf97a31172873bb7131b9b07
#
_entry.id   8a982ed1bf97a31172873bb7131b9b07
#
_cell.length_a   1.000
_cell.length_b   1.000
_cell.length_c   1.000
_cell.angle_alpha   90.00
_cell.angle_beta   90.00
_cell.angle_gamma   90.00
#
_symmetry.space_group_name_H-M   'P 1'
#
loop_
_entity.id
_entity.type
_entity.pdbx_description
1 polymer ?
#
loop_
_entity_poly.entity_id
_entity_poly.type
_entity_poly.pdbx_seq_one_letter_code
_entity_poly.pdbx_strand_id
1 'polypeptide(L)'
;TRKESSAASDVYKRQPKMLKDMRSWRENVREQSLRNFHHKAEWRVDISRAALTAQTLARVAANGYKTKVVEKENATLIAAKQGAANKWGYIFAHSSIVIICIGGLLDSDLPIRIQKLLFDKTPFSGSGVIAQIPEQHRLGLGNPTFRGNTLIPEGSSSSTAIIAQQDGVLIQDLPFTIQLKQFIIEYYSTGMPKLFASEVVVTDHENGKVFPATIKVNEPLIYRGVAVYQSSFEDGGSKLKLLGYPMQGDKHAAFSMQGEVGGSTPLSSAKDGDYTVEWSGFRAFNVENMAKNGQDVRAVNPNQGLSSSFDKHLGSAAKNANNKDLKNVGPSVQYKLRDKNGQAREYHNYMQPVLVDGAYVFLAGMRDSPAEPFRFLRIPADDNDTVDEWMRCLLYTS
;
A
#
# COMPACT_ATOMS: atom_id res chain seq x y z
N THR A 1 2.48 28.81 1.78
CA THR A 1 2.41 29.35 0.41
C THR A 1 3.51 30.35 0.07
N ARG A 2 4.00 31.18 1.02
CA ARG A 2 5.08 32.17 0.76
C ARG A 2 6.49 31.56 0.72
N LYS A 3 6.74 30.43 1.35
CA LYS A 3 8.05 29.75 1.37
C LYS A 3 8.30 28.87 0.13
N GLU A 4 7.28 28.26 -0.42
CA GLU A 4 7.40 27.39 -1.59
C GLU A 4 7.62 28.17 -2.89
N SER A 5 7.00 29.35 -3.01
CA SER A 5 7.29 30.26 -4.14
C SER A 5 8.73 30.79 -4.11
N SER A 6 9.43 30.73 -2.96
CA SER A 6 10.80 31.19 -2.83
C SER A 6 11.82 30.22 -3.46
N ALA A 7 11.60 28.89 -3.33
CA ALA A 7 12.54 27.89 -3.87
C ALA A 7 12.57 27.88 -5.40
N ALA A 8 11.40 27.88 -6.05
CA ALA A 8 11.30 27.96 -7.51
C ALA A 8 11.84 29.30 -8.03
N SER A 9 11.57 30.43 -7.35
CA SER A 9 12.13 31.72 -7.68
C SER A 9 13.65 31.77 -7.52
N ASP A 10 14.19 31.08 -6.52
CA ASP A 10 15.64 30.99 -6.32
C ASP A 10 16.33 30.17 -7.41
N VAL A 11 15.75 29.04 -7.83
CA VAL A 11 16.27 28.23 -8.94
C VAL A 11 16.29 29.05 -10.23
N TYR A 12 15.19 29.71 -10.56
CA TYR A 12 15.07 30.46 -11.80
C TYR A 12 15.89 31.74 -11.86
N LYS A 13 15.92 32.53 -10.77
CA LYS A 13 16.52 33.85 -10.76
C LYS A 13 17.94 33.90 -10.17
N ARG A 14 18.19 33.17 -9.08
CA ARG A 14 19.45 33.25 -8.34
C ARG A 14 20.50 32.28 -8.85
N GLN A 15 20.14 31.04 -9.19
CA GLN A 15 21.10 30.05 -9.62
C GLN A 15 21.85 30.43 -10.91
N PRO A 16 21.20 30.94 -11.98
CA PRO A 16 21.91 31.43 -13.15
C PRO A 16 22.89 32.56 -12.84
N LYS A 17 22.48 33.50 -11.94
CA LYS A 17 23.34 34.56 -11.48
C LYS A 17 24.54 34.03 -10.68
N MET A 18 24.32 33.07 -9.80
CA MET A 18 25.39 32.42 -9.03
C MET A 18 26.38 31.70 -9.93
N LEU A 19 25.92 30.98 -10.97
CA LEU A 19 26.77 30.32 -11.98
C LEU A 19 27.62 31.35 -12.75
N LYS A 20 27.01 32.47 -13.14
CA LYS A 20 27.70 33.57 -13.76
C LYS A 20 28.80 34.15 -12.83
N ASP A 21 28.45 34.40 -11.57
CA ASP A 21 29.39 34.91 -10.56
C ASP A 21 30.52 33.92 -10.25
N MET A 22 30.26 32.60 -10.31
CA MET A 22 31.32 31.59 -10.15
C MET A 22 32.34 31.61 -11.28
N ARG A 23 31.94 31.98 -12.49
CA ARG A 23 32.79 32.03 -13.69
C ARG A 23 33.43 33.40 -13.88
N SER A 24 32.76 34.48 -13.48
CA SER A 24 33.22 35.86 -13.69
C SER A 24 34.35 36.26 -12.74
N TRP A 25 35.17 37.17 -13.23
CA TRP A 25 36.22 37.84 -12.47
C TRP A 25 35.91 39.33 -12.41
N ARG A 26 36.22 39.99 -11.29
CA ARG A 26 36.12 41.45 -11.18
C ARG A 26 37.36 42.12 -11.77
N GLU A 27 37.40 42.25 -13.08
CA GLU A 27 38.54 42.76 -13.84
C GLU A 27 38.53 44.28 -13.97
N ASN A 28 37.38 44.92 -13.85
CA ASN A 28 37.20 46.36 -14.08
C ASN A 28 37.00 47.14 -12.78
N VAL A 29 37.72 46.74 -11.72
CA VAL A 29 37.67 47.52 -10.44
C VAL A 29 38.50 48.79 -10.57
N ARG A 30 37.90 49.94 -10.26
CA ARG A 30 38.60 51.24 -10.16
C ARG A 30 39.14 51.40 -8.75
N GLU A 31 40.24 52.16 -8.60
CA GLU A 31 40.83 52.42 -7.29
C GLU A 31 39.84 53.02 -6.29
N GLN A 32 38.98 53.94 -6.74
CA GLN A 32 37.93 54.51 -5.91
C GLN A 32 36.93 53.43 -5.37
N SER A 33 36.71 52.36 -6.13
CA SER A 33 35.84 51.24 -5.72
C SER A 33 36.45 50.41 -4.61
N LEU A 34 37.79 50.31 -4.55
CA LEU A 34 38.53 49.59 -3.51
C LEU A 34 38.36 50.30 -2.13
N ARG A 35 38.21 51.62 -2.15
CA ARG A 35 38.00 52.40 -0.93
C ARG A 35 36.66 52.08 -0.23
N ASN A 36 35.70 51.54 -0.95
CA ASN A 36 34.38 51.15 -0.43
C ASN A 36 34.31 49.71 0.11
N PHE A 37 35.40 48.95 0.06
CA PHE A 37 35.41 47.60 0.66
C PHE A 37 35.49 47.68 2.18
N HIS A 38 34.74 46.78 2.84
CA HIS A 38 34.72 46.70 4.33
C HIS A 38 36.11 46.35 4.88
N HIS A 39 36.80 45.42 4.21
CA HIS A 39 38.14 45.02 4.59
C HIS A 39 39.10 45.54 3.54
N LYS A 40 39.90 46.55 3.94
CA LYS A 40 40.89 47.18 3.12
C LYS A 40 42.14 47.47 3.94
N ALA A 41 43.30 47.36 3.31
CA ALA A 41 44.56 47.80 3.88
C ALA A 41 45.38 48.44 2.75
N GLU A 42 46.16 49.46 3.12
CA GLU A 42 47.06 50.18 2.21
C GLU A 42 48.40 50.31 2.91
N TRP A 43 49.46 49.98 2.17
CA TRP A 43 50.81 50.15 2.66
C TRP A 43 51.75 50.48 1.48
N ARG A 44 52.90 51.11 1.80
CA ARG A 44 53.96 51.39 0.82
C ARG A 44 55.11 50.45 1.05
N VAL A 45 55.73 50.01 -0.07
CA VAL A 45 56.90 49.12 -0.07
C VAL A 45 57.88 49.64 -1.09
N ASP A 46 59.15 49.50 -0.79
CA ASP A 46 60.26 49.95 -1.65
C ASP A 46 60.80 48.78 -2.49
N ILE A 47 59.95 48.23 -3.34
CA ILE A 47 60.26 47.15 -4.29
C ILE A 47 59.64 47.47 -5.64
N SER A 48 60.21 46.88 -6.71
CA SER A 48 59.70 47.09 -8.07
C SER A 48 58.28 46.49 -8.20
N ARG A 49 57.47 47.13 -9.06
CA ARG A 49 56.09 46.65 -9.36
C ARG A 49 56.04 45.18 -9.79
N ALA A 50 57.00 44.73 -10.62
CA ALA A 50 57.09 43.36 -11.07
C ALA A 50 57.37 42.37 -9.91
N ALA A 51 58.31 42.73 -9.03
CA ALA A 51 58.66 41.91 -7.86
C ALA A 51 57.49 41.83 -6.87
N LEU A 52 56.80 42.94 -6.60
CA LEU A 52 55.61 42.96 -5.74
C LEU A 52 54.49 42.08 -6.32
N THR A 53 54.27 42.17 -7.63
CA THR A 53 53.25 41.33 -8.30
C THR A 53 53.60 39.87 -8.16
N ALA A 54 54.85 39.45 -8.43
CA ALA A 54 55.28 38.07 -8.29
C ALA A 54 55.14 37.52 -6.85
N GLN A 55 55.57 38.30 -5.85
CA GLN A 55 55.43 37.92 -4.44
C GLN A 55 53.98 37.79 -4.03
N THR A 56 53.10 38.71 -4.45
CA THR A 56 51.70 38.70 -4.14
C THR A 56 51.03 37.49 -4.76
N LEU A 57 51.32 37.17 -6.01
CA LEU A 57 50.78 35.97 -6.70
C LEU A 57 51.22 34.69 -6.02
N ALA A 58 52.49 34.56 -5.66
CA ALA A 58 53.04 33.40 -4.96
C ALA A 58 52.33 33.19 -3.61
N ARG A 59 52.17 34.26 -2.84
CA ARG A 59 51.52 34.21 -1.53
C ARG A 59 50.02 33.85 -1.61
N VAL A 60 49.30 34.42 -2.56
CA VAL A 60 47.88 34.17 -2.78
C VAL A 60 47.66 32.75 -3.32
N ALA A 61 48.51 32.28 -4.22
CA ALA A 61 48.48 30.91 -4.72
C ALA A 61 48.79 29.88 -3.63
N ALA A 62 49.80 30.12 -2.77
CA ALA A 62 50.13 29.27 -1.63
C ALA A 62 48.98 29.11 -0.66
N ASN A 63 48.07 30.09 -0.55
CA ASN A 63 46.85 30.05 0.25
C ASN A 63 45.65 29.43 -0.52
N GLY A 64 45.86 28.79 -1.66
CA GLY A 64 44.82 28.06 -2.41
C GLY A 64 43.87 28.97 -3.21
N TYR A 65 44.18 30.22 -3.42
CA TYR A 65 43.40 31.11 -4.28
C TYR A 65 43.72 30.92 -5.75
N LYS A 66 42.71 30.90 -6.59
CA LYS A 66 42.87 31.11 -8.04
C LYS A 66 43.05 32.60 -8.31
N THR A 67 43.99 32.97 -9.16
CA THR A 67 44.33 34.35 -9.43
C THR A 67 44.14 34.71 -10.90
N LYS A 68 43.79 35.97 -11.15
CA LYS A 68 43.82 36.59 -12.49
C LYS A 68 44.46 37.95 -12.36
N VAL A 69 45.47 38.18 -13.22
CA VAL A 69 46.19 39.44 -13.27
C VAL A 69 45.68 40.28 -14.45
N VAL A 70 45.42 41.53 -14.22
CA VAL A 70 45.04 42.50 -15.24
C VAL A 70 46.01 43.69 -15.15
N GLU A 71 46.84 43.85 -16.17
CA GLU A 71 47.76 44.98 -16.26
C GLU A 71 47.03 46.19 -16.82
N LYS A 72 47.23 47.34 -16.19
CA LYS A 72 46.76 48.63 -16.62
C LYS A 72 47.98 49.58 -16.70
N GLU A 73 47.86 50.66 -17.46
CA GLU A 73 48.97 51.60 -17.70
C GLU A 73 49.68 52.00 -16.38
N ASN A 74 48.94 52.36 -15.36
CA ASN A 74 49.49 52.85 -14.09
C ASN A 74 49.32 51.93 -12.88
N ALA A 75 48.72 50.72 -13.07
CA ALA A 75 48.43 49.78 -11.98
C ALA A 75 48.38 48.34 -12.45
N THR A 76 48.66 47.38 -11.57
CA THR A 76 48.35 45.95 -11.75
C THR A 76 47.27 45.56 -10.83
N LEU A 77 46.19 45.03 -11.35
CA LEU A 77 45.08 44.45 -10.57
C LEU A 77 45.27 42.93 -10.47
N ILE A 78 45.37 42.42 -9.24
CA ILE A 78 45.38 40.99 -8.95
C ILE A 78 44.03 40.63 -8.35
N ALA A 79 43.20 39.95 -9.12
CA ALA A 79 41.97 39.41 -8.62
C ALA A 79 42.20 37.98 -8.10
N ALA A 80 41.83 37.71 -6.85
CA ALA A 80 41.94 36.39 -6.22
C ALA A 80 40.60 35.87 -5.81
N LYS A 81 40.38 34.58 -6.03
CA LYS A 81 39.09 33.93 -5.73
C LYS A 81 39.29 32.55 -5.12
N GLN A 82 38.60 32.27 -4.00
CA GLN A 82 38.60 30.96 -3.35
C GLN A 82 37.19 30.57 -2.96
N GLY A 83 36.95 29.28 -2.79
CA GLY A 83 35.67 28.76 -2.30
C GLY A 83 34.47 28.91 -3.26
N ALA A 84 34.72 29.32 -4.54
CA ALA A 84 33.64 29.46 -5.52
C ALA A 84 32.84 28.13 -5.74
N ALA A 85 33.51 26.99 -5.54
CA ALA A 85 32.86 25.67 -5.63
C ALA A 85 31.82 25.42 -4.54
N ASN A 86 31.92 26.09 -3.39
CA ASN A 86 30.93 25.92 -2.29
C ASN A 86 29.51 26.35 -2.71
N LYS A 87 29.38 27.18 -3.74
CA LYS A 87 28.07 27.56 -4.29
C LYS A 87 27.35 26.39 -4.97
N TRP A 88 28.06 25.32 -5.38
CA TRP A 88 27.46 24.12 -5.93
C TRP A 88 26.56 23.43 -4.90
N GLY A 89 26.95 23.39 -3.64
CA GLY A 89 26.11 22.85 -2.57
C GLY A 89 24.73 23.52 -2.49
N TYR A 90 24.70 24.84 -2.58
CA TYR A 90 23.45 25.61 -2.63
C TYR A 90 22.61 25.26 -3.88
N ILE A 91 23.26 25.20 -5.05
CA ILE A 91 22.60 24.89 -6.32
C ILE A 91 21.96 23.48 -6.25
N PHE A 92 22.73 22.49 -5.83
CA PHE A 92 22.23 21.11 -5.71
C PHE A 92 21.11 20.98 -4.68
N ALA A 93 21.24 21.61 -3.51
CA ALA A 93 20.21 21.55 -2.49
C ALA A 93 18.86 22.12 -2.97
N HIS A 94 18.88 23.26 -3.67
CA HIS A 94 17.62 23.85 -4.18
C HIS A 94 17.09 23.13 -5.42
N SER A 95 17.95 22.62 -6.28
CA SER A 95 17.53 21.83 -7.44
C SER A 95 16.93 20.50 -7.02
N SER A 96 17.47 19.85 -5.98
CA SER A 96 16.91 18.59 -5.47
C SER A 96 15.48 18.77 -4.93
N ILE A 97 15.19 19.88 -4.24
CA ILE A 97 13.83 20.18 -3.78
C ILE A 97 12.85 20.25 -4.96
N VAL A 98 13.26 20.95 -6.05
CA VAL A 98 12.41 21.05 -7.25
C VAL A 98 12.18 19.68 -7.89
N ILE A 99 13.25 18.88 -8.01
CA ILE A 99 13.16 17.52 -8.56
C ILE A 99 12.23 16.63 -7.73
N ILE A 100 12.35 16.70 -6.39
CA ILE A 100 11.48 15.97 -5.47
C ILE A 100 10.01 16.42 -5.64
N CYS A 101 9.76 17.73 -5.74
CA CYS A 101 8.41 18.24 -5.97
C CYS A 101 7.83 17.76 -7.30
N ILE A 102 8.61 17.77 -8.38
CA ILE A 102 8.20 17.24 -9.69
C ILE A 102 7.89 15.74 -9.57
N GLY A 103 8.78 14.97 -8.91
CA GLY A 103 8.55 13.55 -8.65
C GLY A 103 7.25 13.30 -7.90
N GLY A 104 6.98 14.07 -6.83
CA GLY A 104 5.75 13.96 -6.07
C GLY A 104 4.49 14.32 -6.88
N LEU A 105 4.57 15.30 -7.78
CA LEU A 105 3.47 15.62 -8.69
C LEU A 105 3.20 14.49 -9.69
N LEU A 106 4.25 13.85 -10.20
CA LEU A 106 4.12 12.72 -11.12
C LEU A 106 3.59 11.46 -10.41
N ASP A 107 3.95 11.24 -9.15
CA ASP A 107 3.45 10.09 -8.34
C ASP A 107 2.03 10.36 -7.75
N SER A 108 1.45 11.53 -7.99
CA SER A 108 0.10 11.87 -7.56
C SER A 108 -0.95 11.50 -8.61
N ASP A 109 -2.24 11.77 -8.30
CA ASP A 109 -3.34 11.63 -9.26
C ASP A 109 -3.29 12.65 -10.43
N LEU A 110 -2.30 13.56 -10.44
CA LEU A 110 -2.21 14.61 -11.45
C LEU A 110 -2.15 14.07 -12.88
N PRO A 111 -1.34 13.04 -13.21
CA PRO A 111 -1.32 12.47 -14.55
C PRO A 111 -2.67 11.92 -15.00
N ILE A 112 -3.43 11.31 -14.10
CA ILE A 112 -4.78 10.80 -14.37
C ILE A 112 -5.75 11.96 -14.58
N ARG A 113 -5.69 13.00 -13.76
CA ARG A 113 -6.54 14.21 -13.93
C ARG A 113 -6.28 14.92 -15.25
N ILE A 114 -5.03 14.99 -15.68
CA ILE A 114 -4.67 15.55 -16.98
C ILE A 114 -5.26 14.70 -18.11
N GLN A 115 -5.20 13.37 -18.02
CA GLN A 115 -5.79 12.47 -19.01
C GLN A 115 -7.33 12.61 -19.05
N LYS A 116 -7.99 12.76 -17.89
CA LYS A 116 -9.43 13.05 -17.83
C LYS A 116 -9.78 14.36 -18.52
N LEU A 117 -8.93 15.38 -18.39
CA LEU A 117 -9.18 16.71 -18.98
C LEU A 117 -8.89 16.78 -20.48
N LEU A 118 -7.80 16.14 -20.94
CA LEU A 118 -7.32 16.28 -22.33
C LEU A 118 -7.82 15.18 -23.27
N PHE A 119 -8.16 14.00 -22.75
CA PHE A 119 -8.55 12.83 -23.55
C PHE A 119 -9.94 12.29 -23.19
N ASP A 120 -10.77 13.12 -22.55
CA ASP A 120 -12.16 12.81 -22.16
C ASP A 120 -12.32 11.47 -21.43
N LYS A 121 -11.28 11.08 -20.65
CA LYS A 121 -11.34 9.87 -19.84
C LYS A 121 -12.29 10.06 -18.67
N THR A 122 -13.27 9.17 -18.53
CA THR A 122 -14.29 9.23 -17.48
C THR A 122 -14.32 7.95 -16.66
N PRO A 123 -14.55 8.01 -15.34
CA PRO A 123 -14.72 6.80 -14.53
C PRO A 123 -15.95 5.99 -14.97
N PHE A 124 -15.83 4.67 -14.88
CA PHE A 124 -16.94 3.75 -15.11
C PHE A 124 -17.64 3.47 -13.77
N SER A 125 -18.95 3.66 -13.74
CA SER A 125 -19.78 3.45 -12.53
C SER A 125 -20.76 2.27 -12.66
N GLY A 126 -20.68 1.52 -13.77
CA GLY A 126 -21.55 0.37 -14.02
C GLY A 126 -21.02 -0.94 -13.42
N SER A 127 -21.77 -2.01 -13.67
CA SER A 127 -21.33 -3.40 -13.45
C SER A 127 -21.12 -4.07 -14.81
N GLY A 128 -20.17 -4.98 -14.90
CA GLY A 128 -19.92 -5.73 -16.14
C GLY A 128 -18.56 -6.38 -16.22
N VAL A 129 -18.31 -7.03 -17.34
CA VAL A 129 -17.04 -7.69 -17.61
C VAL A 129 -16.01 -6.66 -18.03
N ILE A 130 -14.83 -6.65 -17.40
CA ILE A 130 -13.75 -5.67 -17.66
C ILE A 130 -13.40 -5.59 -19.15
N ALA A 131 -13.40 -6.72 -19.86
CA ALA A 131 -13.09 -6.78 -21.28
C ALA A 131 -14.08 -6.01 -22.19
N GLN A 132 -15.30 -5.74 -21.71
CA GLN A 132 -16.35 -5.03 -22.43
C GLN A 132 -16.43 -3.54 -22.09
N ILE A 133 -15.62 -3.07 -21.14
CA ILE A 133 -15.59 -1.67 -20.71
C ILE A 133 -14.98 -0.82 -21.84
N PRO A 134 -15.71 0.23 -22.33
CA PRO A 134 -15.25 1.10 -23.40
C PRO A 134 -13.92 1.80 -23.12
N GLU A 135 -13.19 2.16 -24.18
CA GLU A 135 -11.87 2.81 -24.08
C GLU A 135 -11.88 4.15 -23.34
N GLN A 136 -12.99 4.88 -23.33
CA GLN A 136 -13.10 6.12 -22.56
C GLN A 136 -12.89 5.93 -21.05
N HIS A 137 -13.07 4.71 -20.54
CA HIS A 137 -12.86 4.34 -19.14
C HIS A 137 -11.53 3.61 -18.91
N ARG A 138 -10.70 3.51 -19.94
CA ARG A 138 -9.41 2.79 -19.89
C ARG A 138 -8.24 3.75 -20.02
N LEU A 139 -7.19 3.47 -19.27
CA LEU A 139 -5.88 4.11 -19.37
C LEU A 139 -4.93 3.14 -20.07
N GLY A 140 -4.34 3.61 -21.16
CA GLY A 140 -3.41 2.80 -21.93
C GLY A 140 -2.02 2.69 -21.29
N LEU A 141 -1.12 1.95 -21.97
CA LEU A 141 0.26 1.71 -21.54
C LEU A 141 1.11 3.00 -21.41
N GLY A 142 0.70 4.09 -22.06
CA GLY A 142 1.36 5.39 -21.98
C GLY A 142 1.11 6.16 -20.69
N ASN A 143 0.30 5.65 -19.75
CA ASN A 143 0.09 6.27 -18.46
C ASN A 143 1.38 6.19 -17.62
N PRO A 144 2.00 7.33 -17.22
CA PRO A 144 3.34 7.34 -16.65
C PRO A 144 3.37 6.76 -15.23
N THR A 145 2.27 6.84 -14.49
CA THR A 145 2.20 6.37 -13.11
C THR A 145 0.76 6.07 -12.70
N PHE A 146 0.57 5.03 -11.93
CA PHE A 146 -0.73 4.64 -11.40
C PHE A 146 -0.57 3.76 -10.15
N ARG A 147 -1.65 3.71 -9.36
CA ARG A 147 -1.84 2.75 -8.29
C ARG A 147 -3.19 2.09 -8.50
N GLY A 148 -3.19 0.82 -8.80
CA GLY A 148 -4.40 0.04 -9.05
C GLY A 148 -4.36 -1.30 -8.36
N ASN A 149 -5.53 -1.89 -8.19
CA ASN A 149 -5.70 -3.22 -7.61
C ASN A 149 -6.21 -4.19 -8.69
N THR A 150 -5.80 -5.44 -8.58
CA THR A 150 -6.39 -6.53 -9.36
C THR A 150 -6.63 -7.73 -8.46
N LEU A 151 -7.79 -8.35 -8.58
CA LEU A 151 -8.12 -9.60 -7.92
C LEU A 151 -8.00 -10.73 -8.94
N ILE A 152 -7.16 -11.70 -8.66
CA ILE A 152 -6.90 -12.83 -9.57
C ILE A 152 -7.15 -14.12 -8.79
N PRO A 153 -8.26 -14.83 -9.03
CA PRO A 153 -8.48 -16.16 -8.47
C PRO A 153 -7.43 -17.17 -8.97
N GLU A 154 -7.15 -18.20 -8.20
CA GLU A 154 -6.28 -19.30 -8.63
C GLU A 154 -6.76 -19.90 -9.96
N GLY A 155 -5.83 -20.16 -10.86
CA GLY A 155 -6.09 -20.63 -12.23
C GLY A 155 -6.51 -19.52 -13.22
N SER A 156 -6.92 -18.35 -12.74
CA SER A 156 -7.35 -17.21 -13.56
C SER A 156 -6.19 -16.28 -13.92
N SER A 157 -6.46 -15.33 -14.81
CA SER A 157 -5.46 -14.35 -15.26
C SER A 157 -6.06 -12.95 -15.40
N SER A 158 -5.22 -11.93 -15.28
CA SER A 158 -5.57 -10.53 -15.54
C SER A 158 -4.45 -9.82 -16.28
N SER A 159 -4.83 -8.94 -17.19
CA SER A 159 -3.95 -7.98 -17.90
C SER A 159 -4.29 -6.53 -17.57
N THR A 160 -5.06 -6.30 -16.51
CA THR A 160 -5.56 -4.96 -16.14
C THR A 160 -5.50 -4.74 -14.64
N ALA A 161 -5.43 -3.47 -14.25
CA ALA A 161 -5.59 -3.05 -12.87
C ALA A 161 -6.73 -2.03 -12.75
N ILE A 162 -7.45 -2.08 -11.64
CA ILE A 162 -8.59 -1.20 -11.34
C ILE A 162 -8.09 -0.04 -10.49
N ILE A 163 -8.29 1.18 -10.96
CA ILE A 163 -7.96 2.42 -10.25
C ILE A 163 -9.26 3.01 -9.70
N ALA A 164 -9.43 3.00 -8.39
CA ALA A 164 -10.59 3.58 -7.74
C ALA A 164 -10.58 5.12 -7.89
N GLN A 165 -11.72 5.69 -8.25
CA GLN A 165 -11.99 7.12 -8.33
C GLN A 165 -13.22 7.45 -7.46
N GLN A 166 -13.47 8.72 -7.17
CA GLN A 166 -14.64 9.14 -6.39
C GLN A 166 -15.97 8.75 -7.08
N ASP A 167 -15.99 8.80 -8.41
CA ASP A 167 -17.20 8.61 -9.21
C ASP A 167 -17.23 7.25 -9.94
N GLY A 168 -16.40 6.30 -9.53
CA GLY A 168 -16.31 4.98 -10.17
C GLY A 168 -14.88 4.44 -10.27
N VAL A 169 -14.57 3.75 -11.36
CA VAL A 169 -13.25 3.15 -11.57
C VAL A 169 -12.71 3.47 -12.96
N LEU A 170 -11.38 3.56 -13.07
CA LEU A 170 -10.68 3.54 -14.35
C LEU A 170 -9.92 2.22 -14.47
N ILE A 171 -9.88 1.68 -15.67
CA ILE A 171 -9.15 0.45 -15.97
C ILE A 171 -7.79 0.81 -16.55
N GLN A 172 -6.73 0.35 -15.91
CA GLN A 172 -5.37 0.49 -16.41
C GLN A 172 -4.96 -0.79 -17.13
N ASP A 173 -4.60 -0.67 -18.39
CA ASP A 173 -4.02 -1.79 -19.15
C ASP A 173 -2.57 -2.04 -18.73
N LEU A 174 -2.20 -3.32 -18.57
CA LEU A 174 -0.85 -3.74 -18.24
C LEU A 174 -0.12 -4.26 -19.50
N PRO A 175 1.22 -4.08 -19.61
CA PRO A 175 2.00 -4.56 -20.74
C PRO A 175 2.22 -6.08 -20.72
N PHE A 176 1.62 -6.77 -19.77
CA PHE A 176 1.71 -8.22 -19.58
C PHE A 176 0.42 -8.78 -18.95
N THR A 177 0.22 -10.06 -19.09
CA THR A 177 -0.81 -10.83 -18.38
C THR A 177 -0.18 -11.54 -17.19
N ILE A 178 -0.83 -11.53 -16.04
CA ILE A 178 -0.48 -12.32 -14.86
C ILE A 178 -1.50 -13.41 -14.68
N GLN A 179 -1.08 -14.66 -14.63
CA GLN A 179 -1.90 -15.81 -14.24
C GLN A 179 -1.48 -16.27 -12.85
N LEU A 180 -2.41 -16.33 -11.90
CA LEU A 180 -2.17 -16.91 -10.59
C LEU A 180 -2.26 -18.42 -10.68
N LYS A 181 -1.17 -19.13 -10.33
CA LYS A 181 -1.14 -20.59 -10.28
C LYS A 181 -1.57 -21.09 -8.92
N GLN A 182 -0.98 -20.54 -7.88
CA GLN A 182 -1.26 -20.93 -6.50
C GLN A 182 -0.98 -19.77 -5.54
N PHE A 183 -1.83 -19.63 -4.54
CA PHE A 183 -1.60 -18.76 -3.40
C PHE A 183 -1.12 -19.57 -2.19
N ILE A 184 0.01 -19.20 -1.62
CA ILE A 184 0.68 -19.97 -0.56
C ILE A 184 0.61 -19.19 0.74
N ILE A 185 0.18 -19.87 1.81
CA ILE A 185 0.25 -19.37 3.18
C ILE A 185 1.11 -20.34 3.98
N GLU A 186 2.25 -19.87 4.47
CA GLU A 186 3.05 -20.63 5.44
C GLU A 186 2.73 -20.16 6.86
N TYR A 187 2.83 -21.08 7.80
CA TYR A 187 2.58 -20.82 9.21
C TYR A 187 3.82 -21.12 10.06
N TYR A 188 3.99 -20.37 11.14
CA TYR A 188 4.88 -20.75 12.22
C TYR A 188 4.32 -21.96 12.98
N SER A 189 5.16 -22.62 13.77
CA SER A 189 4.73 -23.71 14.68
C SER A 189 3.66 -23.28 15.69
N THR A 190 3.54 -21.97 15.95
CA THR A 190 2.49 -21.37 16.77
C THR A 190 1.14 -21.20 16.06
N GLY A 191 1.04 -21.57 14.77
CA GLY A 191 -0.15 -21.38 13.94
C GLY A 191 -0.29 -19.96 13.38
N MET A 192 0.60 -19.02 13.73
CA MET A 192 0.58 -17.66 13.17
C MET A 192 1.08 -17.66 11.72
N PRO A 193 0.45 -16.87 10.81
CA PRO A 193 0.94 -16.71 9.44
C PRO A 193 2.38 -16.20 9.42
N LYS A 194 3.21 -16.86 8.61
CA LYS A 194 4.63 -16.55 8.44
C LYS A 194 4.90 -15.90 7.08
N LEU A 195 4.28 -16.42 6.02
CA LEU A 195 4.49 -15.99 4.65
C LEU A 195 3.19 -16.02 3.87
N PHE A 196 3.01 -14.99 3.04
CA PHE A 196 2.02 -14.97 1.98
C PHE A 196 2.76 -14.83 0.66
N ALA A 197 2.52 -15.75 -0.28
CA ALA A 197 3.15 -15.75 -1.59
C ALA A 197 2.15 -16.11 -2.68
N SER A 198 2.33 -15.49 -3.86
CA SER A 198 1.59 -15.82 -5.06
C SER A 198 2.54 -16.38 -6.11
N GLU A 199 2.38 -17.64 -6.49
CA GLU A 199 3.05 -18.21 -7.65
C GLU A 199 2.30 -17.84 -8.91
N VAL A 200 2.96 -17.11 -9.80
CA VAL A 200 2.35 -16.56 -11.01
C VAL A 200 3.11 -16.96 -12.25
N VAL A 201 2.41 -16.96 -13.38
CA VAL A 201 3.03 -17.00 -14.72
C VAL A 201 2.74 -15.67 -15.39
N VAL A 202 3.80 -15.02 -15.87
CA VAL A 202 3.73 -13.74 -16.57
C VAL A 202 3.91 -13.97 -18.06
N THR A 203 3.01 -13.39 -18.86
CA THR A 203 3.08 -13.40 -20.32
C THR A 203 3.22 -11.98 -20.83
N ASP A 204 4.36 -11.66 -21.44
CA ASP A 204 4.66 -10.36 -22.03
C ASP A 204 3.92 -10.18 -23.35
N HIS A 205 3.22 -9.07 -23.53
CA HIS A 205 2.42 -8.80 -24.73
C HIS A 205 3.26 -8.36 -25.93
N GLU A 206 4.43 -7.79 -25.71
CA GLU A 206 5.27 -7.26 -26.79
C GLU A 206 6.09 -8.37 -27.47
N ASN A 207 6.69 -9.25 -26.68
CA ASN A 207 7.61 -10.26 -27.19
C ASN A 207 7.12 -11.71 -27.00
N GLY A 208 5.94 -11.89 -26.39
CA GLY A 208 5.34 -13.22 -26.14
C GLY A 208 6.10 -14.06 -25.11
N LYS A 209 7.08 -13.49 -24.38
CA LYS A 209 7.85 -14.25 -23.39
C LYS A 209 6.95 -14.67 -22.23
N VAL A 210 7.03 -15.96 -21.88
CA VAL A 210 6.32 -16.55 -20.75
C VAL A 210 7.34 -17.01 -19.71
N PHE A 211 7.14 -16.61 -18.44
CA PHE A 211 8.04 -17.02 -17.37
C PHE A 211 7.30 -17.09 -16.02
N PRO A 212 7.72 -18.02 -15.13
CA PRO A 212 7.20 -18.07 -13.77
C PRO A 212 7.83 -16.98 -12.89
N ALA A 213 7.07 -16.52 -11.92
CA ALA A 213 7.55 -15.60 -10.88
C ALA A 213 6.81 -15.88 -9.57
N THR A 214 7.42 -15.49 -8.44
CA THR A 214 6.79 -15.55 -7.13
C THR A 214 6.73 -14.15 -6.54
N ILE A 215 5.55 -13.71 -6.15
CA ILE A 215 5.32 -12.42 -5.51
C ILE A 215 5.07 -12.68 -4.03
N LYS A 216 5.85 -12.05 -3.14
CA LYS A 216 5.68 -12.18 -1.69
C LYS A 216 5.42 -10.80 -1.06
N VAL A 217 4.95 -10.81 0.16
CA VAL A 217 4.85 -9.58 0.95
C VAL A 217 6.25 -8.96 1.08
N ASN A 218 6.39 -7.69 0.70
CA ASN A 218 7.64 -6.92 0.63
C ASN A 218 8.66 -7.37 -0.45
N GLU A 219 8.35 -8.37 -1.26
CA GLU A 219 9.14 -8.80 -2.42
C GLU A 219 8.29 -8.72 -3.69
N PRO A 220 8.10 -7.52 -4.28
CA PRO A 220 7.24 -7.34 -5.45
C PRO A 220 7.89 -7.89 -6.73
N LEU A 221 7.06 -8.26 -7.69
CA LEU A 221 7.50 -8.46 -9.06
C LEU A 221 7.63 -7.09 -9.74
N ILE A 222 8.82 -6.76 -10.22
CA ILE A 222 9.07 -5.56 -11.02
C ILE A 222 9.33 -5.99 -12.46
N TYR A 223 8.40 -5.64 -13.35
CA TYR A 223 8.49 -6.00 -14.75
C TYR A 223 7.90 -4.91 -15.66
N ARG A 224 8.56 -4.57 -16.76
CA ARG A 224 8.12 -3.53 -17.71
C ARG A 224 7.78 -2.18 -17.04
N GLY A 225 8.50 -1.80 -15.99
CA GLY A 225 8.24 -0.56 -15.24
C GLY A 225 7.05 -0.62 -14.30
N VAL A 226 6.35 -1.75 -14.22
CA VAL A 226 5.25 -1.97 -13.28
C VAL A 226 5.72 -2.81 -12.10
N ALA A 227 5.44 -2.35 -10.89
CA ALA A 227 5.70 -3.10 -9.66
C ALA A 227 4.39 -3.71 -9.15
N VAL A 228 4.35 -5.04 -9.04
CA VAL A 228 3.19 -5.82 -8.59
C VAL A 228 3.45 -6.33 -7.19
N TYR A 229 2.64 -5.87 -6.23
CA TYR A 229 2.75 -6.21 -4.82
C TYR A 229 1.65 -7.18 -4.39
N GLN A 230 1.96 -8.09 -3.49
CA GLN A 230 0.96 -8.85 -2.73
C GLN A 230 0.38 -7.94 -1.65
N SER A 231 -0.88 -7.48 -1.80
CA SER A 231 -1.51 -6.55 -0.86
C SER A 231 -2.50 -7.23 0.08
N SER A 232 -3.36 -8.10 -0.46
CA SER A 232 -4.39 -8.81 0.29
C SER A 232 -4.72 -10.13 -0.41
N PHE A 233 -5.54 -10.93 0.23
CA PHE A 233 -6.15 -12.11 -0.39
C PHE A 233 -7.59 -12.25 0.11
N GLU A 234 -8.40 -12.87 -0.70
CA GLU A 234 -9.78 -13.23 -0.39
C GLU A 234 -10.02 -14.67 -0.79
N ASP A 235 -11.09 -15.26 -0.28
CA ASP A 235 -11.47 -16.60 -0.71
C ASP A 235 -12.00 -16.55 -2.15
N GLY A 236 -11.42 -17.39 -3.01
CA GLY A 236 -11.73 -17.44 -4.44
C GLY A 236 -12.83 -18.44 -4.81
N GLY A 237 -13.58 -18.97 -3.84
CA GLY A 237 -14.62 -19.96 -4.05
C GLY A 237 -14.30 -21.32 -3.42
N SER A 238 -13.87 -21.34 -2.15
CA SER A 238 -13.66 -22.58 -1.40
C SER A 238 -14.91 -23.44 -1.35
N LYS A 239 -14.76 -24.73 -1.59
CA LYS A 239 -15.83 -25.71 -1.44
C LYS A 239 -15.95 -26.12 0.02
N LEU A 240 -17.12 -25.93 0.55
CA LEU A 240 -17.45 -26.19 1.96
C LEU A 240 -18.38 -27.38 2.10
N LYS A 241 -18.12 -28.19 3.11
CA LYS A 241 -18.99 -29.27 3.53
C LYS A 241 -19.20 -29.16 5.04
N LEU A 242 -20.42 -28.86 5.44
CA LEU A 242 -20.81 -28.66 6.84
C LEU A 242 -21.82 -29.72 7.27
N LEU A 243 -21.80 -30.05 8.54
CA LEU A 243 -22.83 -30.84 9.20
C LEU A 243 -23.77 -29.90 9.95
N GLY A 244 -25.02 -29.88 9.56
CA GLY A 244 -26.04 -29.05 10.19
C GLY A 244 -26.82 -29.83 11.21
N TYR A 245 -27.10 -29.22 12.36
CA TYR A 245 -27.96 -29.77 13.42
C TYR A 245 -29.21 -28.90 13.54
N PRO A 246 -30.42 -29.47 13.34
CA PRO A 246 -31.65 -28.70 13.53
C PRO A 246 -31.84 -28.41 15.03
N MET A 247 -32.01 -27.13 15.37
CA MET A 247 -32.23 -26.68 16.75
C MET A 247 -33.71 -26.64 17.14
N GLN A 248 -34.60 -26.89 16.20
CA GLN A 248 -36.07 -26.90 16.40
C GLN A 248 -36.68 -28.00 15.51
N GLY A 249 -37.86 -28.46 15.89
CA GLY A 249 -38.65 -29.49 15.16
C GLY A 249 -38.43 -30.91 15.66
N ASP A 250 -39.18 -31.88 15.08
CA ASP A 250 -39.17 -33.28 15.52
C ASP A 250 -38.03 -34.15 14.93
N LYS A 251 -37.22 -33.60 14.04
CA LYS A 251 -36.10 -34.31 13.45
C LYS A 251 -34.78 -33.85 14.06
N HIS A 252 -34.17 -34.74 14.82
CA HIS A 252 -32.89 -34.49 15.49
C HIS A 252 -31.68 -35.05 14.73
N ALA A 253 -31.89 -35.53 13.50
CA ALA A 253 -30.82 -36.10 12.69
C ALA A 253 -29.99 -34.97 12.05
N ALA A 254 -28.66 -35.04 12.19
CA ALA A 254 -27.74 -34.18 11.47
C ALA A 254 -27.92 -34.35 9.96
N PHE A 255 -27.72 -33.25 9.22
CA PHE A 255 -27.82 -33.23 7.75
C PHE A 255 -26.59 -32.57 7.16
N SER A 256 -26.18 -33.01 5.95
CA SER A 256 -25.05 -32.47 5.26
C SER A 256 -25.42 -31.26 4.38
N MET A 257 -24.69 -30.18 4.52
CA MET A 257 -24.77 -29.00 3.64
C MET A 257 -23.46 -28.88 2.86
N GLN A 258 -23.54 -28.63 1.55
CA GLN A 258 -22.38 -28.42 0.72
C GLN A 258 -22.61 -27.21 -0.16
N GLY A 259 -21.55 -26.43 -0.38
CA GLY A 259 -21.61 -25.26 -1.24
C GLY A 259 -20.22 -24.71 -1.53
N GLU A 260 -20.21 -23.67 -2.33
CA GLU A 260 -19.03 -22.91 -2.70
C GLU A 260 -19.18 -21.47 -2.24
N VAL A 261 -18.14 -20.90 -1.69
CA VAL A 261 -18.16 -19.50 -1.24
C VAL A 261 -18.50 -18.57 -2.41
N GLY A 262 -19.41 -17.62 -2.18
CA GLY A 262 -19.99 -16.77 -3.21
C GLY A 262 -21.21 -17.37 -3.91
N GLY A 263 -21.50 -18.67 -3.70
CA GLY A 263 -22.66 -19.35 -4.24
C GLY A 263 -23.82 -19.48 -3.21
N SER A 264 -24.86 -20.19 -3.64
CA SER A 264 -26.01 -20.53 -2.79
C SER A 264 -26.44 -21.97 -2.95
N THR A 265 -26.98 -22.55 -1.87
CA THR A 265 -27.46 -23.94 -1.85
C THR A 265 -28.89 -23.96 -1.28
N PRO A 266 -29.87 -24.53 -1.99
CA PRO A 266 -31.18 -24.70 -1.46
C PRO A 266 -31.17 -25.75 -0.32
N LEU A 267 -31.92 -25.47 0.75
CA LEU A 267 -32.09 -26.34 1.88
C LEU A 267 -33.59 -26.49 2.14
N SER A 268 -34.16 -27.63 1.78
CA SER A 268 -35.58 -27.91 1.97
C SER A 268 -35.81 -28.71 3.25
N SER A 269 -36.66 -28.20 4.12
CA SER A 269 -37.18 -28.91 5.31
C SER A 269 -38.65 -29.25 5.13
N ALA A 270 -39.03 -30.46 5.45
CA ALA A 270 -40.41 -30.92 5.27
C ALA A 270 -41.43 -30.18 6.16
N LYS A 271 -41.02 -29.57 7.27
CA LYS A 271 -41.87 -28.84 8.22
C LYS A 271 -41.64 -27.35 8.31
N ASP A 272 -40.36 -26.92 8.18
CA ASP A 272 -39.98 -25.53 8.47
C ASP A 272 -39.89 -24.65 7.21
N GLY A 273 -40.19 -25.23 6.03
CA GLY A 273 -40.17 -24.53 4.75
C GLY A 273 -38.84 -24.60 4.03
N ASP A 274 -38.79 -23.93 2.90
CA ASP A 274 -37.59 -23.86 2.05
C ASP A 274 -36.71 -22.70 2.49
N TYR A 275 -35.44 -23.00 2.68
CA TYR A 275 -34.38 -22.02 2.96
C TYR A 275 -33.37 -22.03 1.86
N THR A 276 -32.61 -20.97 1.74
CA THR A 276 -31.42 -20.86 0.91
C THR A 276 -30.21 -20.52 1.77
N VAL A 277 -29.20 -21.34 1.72
CA VAL A 277 -27.88 -21.04 2.32
C VAL A 277 -27.07 -20.24 1.32
N GLU A 278 -26.74 -18.99 1.65
CA GLU A 278 -25.86 -18.12 0.89
C GLU A 278 -24.47 -18.15 1.55
N TRP A 279 -23.48 -18.71 0.87
CA TRP A 279 -22.12 -18.85 1.38
C TRP A 279 -21.37 -17.53 1.28
N SER A 280 -21.26 -16.80 2.36
CA SER A 280 -20.77 -15.42 2.35
C SER A 280 -19.24 -15.30 2.41
N GLY A 281 -18.55 -16.28 3.00
CA GLY A 281 -17.10 -16.24 3.09
C GLY A 281 -16.49 -17.37 3.89
N PHE A 282 -15.21 -17.61 3.59
CA PHE A 282 -14.35 -18.52 4.34
C PHE A 282 -13.05 -17.79 4.68
N ARG A 283 -12.58 -17.97 5.90
CA ARG A 283 -11.27 -17.48 6.34
C ARG A 283 -10.42 -18.65 6.80
N ALA A 284 -9.28 -18.85 6.16
CA ALA A 284 -8.36 -19.97 6.47
C ALA A 284 -7.74 -19.85 7.86
N PHE A 285 -7.65 -18.63 8.42
CA PHE A 285 -7.16 -18.38 9.76
C PHE A 285 -7.81 -17.10 10.33
N ASN A 286 -7.89 -17.04 11.65
CA ASN A 286 -8.37 -15.88 12.40
C ASN A 286 -7.41 -15.59 13.54
N VAL A 287 -6.81 -14.41 13.54
CA VAL A 287 -5.89 -13.98 14.60
C VAL A 287 -6.65 -13.14 15.60
N GLU A 288 -6.85 -13.68 16.80
CA GLU A 288 -7.59 -13.04 17.88
C GLU A 288 -6.65 -12.64 19.02
N ASN A 289 -7.00 -11.56 19.72
CA ASN A 289 -6.26 -11.12 20.90
C ASN A 289 -6.86 -11.78 22.15
N MET A 290 -6.13 -12.74 22.71
CA MET A 290 -6.55 -13.50 23.89
C MET A 290 -6.11 -12.86 25.22
N ALA A 291 -5.61 -11.63 25.22
CA ALA A 291 -5.19 -10.93 26.44
C ALA A 291 -6.38 -10.64 27.37
N LYS A 292 -6.20 -10.90 28.68
CA LYS A 292 -7.25 -10.83 29.71
C LYS A 292 -7.80 -9.44 30.04
N ASN A 293 -7.61 -8.42 29.22
CA ASN A 293 -8.07 -7.05 29.49
C ASN A 293 -9.51 -6.81 29.01
N GLY A 294 -10.46 -7.58 29.49
CA GLY A 294 -11.87 -7.18 29.66
C GLY A 294 -12.70 -6.82 28.43
N GLN A 295 -12.17 -6.81 27.23
CA GLN A 295 -12.95 -6.70 26.00
C GLN A 295 -13.15 -8.09 25.41
N ASP A 296 -14.41 -8.46 25.21
CA ASP A 296 -14.75 -9.68 24.49
C ASP A 296 -14.00 -9.69 23.16
N VAL A 297 -13.13 -10.67 22.98
CA VAL A 297 -12.27 -10.87 21.80
C VAL A 297 -13.08 -10.87 20.50
N ARG A 298 -14.39 -11.01 20.61
CA ARG A 298 -15.37 -11.14 19.55
C ARG A 298 -16.30 -9.92 19.40
N ALA A 299 -16.15 -8.89 20.24
CA ALA A 299 -16.90 -7.66 20.07
C ALA A 299 -16.44 -6.96 18.78
N VAL A 300 -17.20 -7.14 17.73
CA VAL A 300 -17.08 -6.34 16.50
C VAL A 300 -17.52 -4.93 16.86
N ASN A 301 -16.60 -3.99 16.91
CA ASN A 301 -16.92 -2.58 17.05
C ASN A 301 -17.69 -2.14 15.79
N PRO A 302 -18.97 -1.82 15.85
CA PRO A 302 -19.78 -1.48 14.67
C PRO A 302 -19.34 -0.18 13.99
N ASN A 303 -18.48 0.61 14.63
CA ASN A 303 -17.96 1.89 14.12
C ASN A 303 -16.61 1.80 13.40
N GLN A 304 -16.09 0.60 13.17
CA GLN A 304 -14.83 0.45 12.42
C GLN A 304 -15.15 0.26 10.94
N GLY A 305 -15.01 1.34 10.16
CA GLY A 305 -15.13 1.30 8.71
C GLY A 305 -14.06 0.40 8.04
N LEU A 306 -14.21 0.15 6.74
CA LEU A 306 -13.34 -0.70 5.91
C LEU A 306 -11.84 -0.43 6.10
N SER A 307 -11.42 0.80 6.42
CA SER A 307 -10.03 1.17 6.70
C SER A 307 -9.43 0.45 7.91
N SER A 308 -10.23 0.20 8.94
CA SER A 308 -9.76 -0.49 10.15
C SER A 308 -9.61 -2.01 9.97
N SER A 309 -10.34 -2.60 9.03
CA SER A 309 -10.11 -3.98 8.62
C SER A 309 -8.77 -4.12 7.87
N PHE A 310 -8.40 -3.14 7.06
CA PHE A 310 -7.09 -3.10 6.40
C PHE A 310 -5.95 -2.95 7.41
N ASP A 311 -6.07 -2.07 8.41
CA ASP A 311 -5.06 -1.89 9.46
C ASP A 311 -4.90 -3.14 10.34
N LYS A 312 -5.97 -3.90 10.56
CA LYS A 312 -5.89 -5.19 11.27
C LYS A 312 -5.20 -6.29 10.47
N HIS A 313 -5.26 -6.25 9.15
CA HIS A 313 -4.62 -7.24 8.27
C HIS A 313 -3.20 -6.85 7.85
N LEU A 314 -2.84 -5.57 7.87
CA LEU A 314 -1.49 -5.03 7.67
C LEU A 314 -0.65 -5.01 8.96
N GLY A 315 -1.11 -5.74 9.99
CA GLY A 315 -0.47 -5.74 11.29
C GLY A 315 0.99 -6.14 11.26
N SER A 316 1.88 -5.20 11.42
CA SER A 316 3.12 -5.36 12.19
C SER A 316 3.93 -4.08 12.34
N ALA A 317 3.52 -2.97 11.77
CA ALA A 317 4.28 -1.71 11.90
C ALA A 317 3.74 -0.74 12.97
N ALA A 318 2.55 -0.95 13.51
CA ALA A 318 2.04 -0.13 14.61
C ALA A 318 2.51 -0.71 15.95
N LYS A 319 3.61 -0.18 16.47
CA LYS A 319 4.03 -0.34 17.86
C LYS A 319 3.01 0.32 18.79
N ASN A 320 1.94 -0.39 19.12
CA ASN A 320 1.16 -0.09 20.32
C ASN A 320 1.63 -1.05 21.42
N ALA A 321 2.26 -0.49 22.42
CA ALA A 321 2.83 -1.15 23.59
C ALA A 321 1.74 -1.62 24.58
N ASN A 322 0.79 -2.45 24.16
CA ASN A 322 -0.17 -3.07 25.06
C ASN A 322 -0.11 -4.58 24.83
N ASN A 323 0.00 -5.33 25.90
CA ASN A 323 0.00 -6.79 25.97
C ASN A 323 -1.01 -7.40 25.01
N LYS A 324 -0.54 -7.78 23.80
CA LYS A 324 -1.33 -8.49 22.81
C LYS A 324 -0.93 -9.96 22.87
N ASP A 325 -1.80 -10.80 23.38
CA ASP A 325 -1.69 -12.26 23.25
C ASP A 325 -2.42 -12.69 21.98
N LEU A 326 -1.75 -12.51 20.82
CA LEU A 326 -2.33 -12.85 19.52
C LEU A 326 -2.20 -14.33 19.25
N LYS A 327 -3.32 -15.01 19.05
CA LYS A 327 -3.38 -16.43 18.68
C LYS A 327 -4.20 -16.65 17.42
N ASN A 328 -3.75 -17.56 16.58
CA ASN A 328 -4.60 -18.06 15.51
C ASN A 328 -5.60 -19.07 16.10
N VAL A 329 -6.87 -18.77 16.01
CA VAL A 329 -7.96 -19.61 16.50
C VAL A 329 -8.57 -20.50 15.41
N GLY A 330 -7.85 -20.65 14.29
CA GLY A 330 -8.22 -21.54 13.19
C GLY A 330 -9.15 -20.90 12.15
N PRO A 331 -9.64 -21.71 11.21
CA PRO A 331 -10.51 -21.24 10.13
C PRO A 331 -11.94 -20.94 10.63
N SER A 332 -12.64 -20.08 9.87
CA SER A 332 -14.05 -19.79 10.11
C SER A 332 -14.82 -19.69 8.80
N VAL A 333 -16.12 -19.97 8.87
CA VAL A 333 -17.06 -19.87 7.76
C VAL A 333 -18.17 -18.87 8.11
N GLN A 334 -18.57 -18.08 7.12
CA GLN A 334 -19.72 -17.18 7.22
C GLN A 334 -20.73 -17.54 6.13
N TYR A 335 -22.00 -17.61 6.53
CA TYR A 335 -23.10 -17.88 5.64
C TYR A 335 -24.38 -17.21 6.12
N LYS A 336 -25.35 -17.03 5.22
CA LYS A 336 -26.68 -16.53 5.52
C LYS A 336 -27.69 -17.64 5.25
N LEU A 337 -28.63 -17.76 6.14
CA LEU A 337 -29.81 -18.60 5.95
C LEU A 337 -31.00 -17.70 5.64
N ARG A 338 -31.47 -17.75 4.40
CA ARG A 338 -32.58 -16.94 3.91
C ARG A 338 -33.84 -17.79 3.82
N ASP A 339 -34.93 -17.29 4.38
CA ASP A 339 -36.24 -17.90 4.28
C ASP A 339 -36.95 -17.51 2.95
N LYS A 340 -38.10 -18.14 2.69
CA LYS A 340 -38.94 -17.85 1.51
C LYS A 340 -39.53 -16.43 1.47
N ASN A 341 -39.53 -15.71 2.60
CA ASN A 341 -40.02 -14.32 2.70
C ASN A 341 -38.87 -13.30 2.43
N GLY A 342 -37.66 -13.80 2.17
CA GLY A 342 -36.49 -12.97 1.94
C GLY A 342 -35.76 -12.51 3.21
N GLN A 343 -36.24 -12.90 4.41
CA GLN A 343 -35.51 -12.61 5.65
C GLN A 343 -34.27 -13.48 5.75
N ALA A 344 -33.15 -12.90 6.13
CA ALA A 344 -31.89 -13.61 6.24
C ALA A 344 -31.28 -13.43 7.63
N ARG A 345 -30.81 -14.54 8.19
CA ARG A 345 -30.05 -14.60 9.43
C ARG A 345 -28.62 -14.94 9.07
N GLU A 346 -27.64 -14.25 9.66
CA GLU A 346 -26.23 -14.46 9.37
C GLU A 346 -25.56 -15.31 10.44
N TYR A 347 -24.69 -16.21 10.00
CA TYR A 347 -23.93 -17.13 10.83
C TYR A 347 -22.44 -16.96 10.63
N HIS A 348 -21.66 -17.10 11.70
CA HIS A 348 -20.21 -17.07 11.69
C HIS A 348 -19.69 -18.15 12.63
N ASN A 349 -19.22 -19.25 12.09
CA ASN A 349 -18.80 -20.42 12.84
C ASN A 349 -17.29 -20.63 12.73
N TYR A 350 -16.62 -20.77 13.88
CA TYR A 350 -15.23 -21.20 13.94
C TYR A 350 -15.17 -22.73 13.78
N MET A 351 -14.24 -23.19 12.97
CA MET A 351 -14.16 -24.60 12.57
C MET A 351 -13.24 -25.44 13.47
N GLN A 352 -12.53 -24.80 14.40
CA GLN A 352 -11.70 -25.45 15.41
C GLN A 352 -12.08 -24.99 16.80
N PRO A 353 -11.90 -25.84 17.82
CA PRO A 353 -12.17 -25.45 19.21
C PRO A 353 -11.17 -24.39 19.68
N VAL A 354 -11.68 -23.43 20.42
CA VAL A 354 -10.93 -22.31 21.01
C VAL A 354 -10.97 -22.43 22.53
N LEU A 355 -9.85 -22.15 23.18
CA LEU A 355 -9.78 -22.12 24.65
C LEU A 355 -10.41 -20.82 25.16
N VAL A 356 -11.59 -20.90 25.80
CA VAL A 356 -12.33 -19.80 26.39
C VAL A 356 -12.64 -20.13 27.84
N ASP A 357 -12.24 -19.24 28.76
CA ASP A 357 -12.48 -19.39 30.20
C ASP A 357 -12.00 -20.75 30.77
N GLY A 358 -10.92 -21.31 30.22
CA GLY A 358 -10.31 -22.55 30.65
C GLY A 358 -10.91 -23.83 30.04
N ALA A 359 -11.88 -23.73 29.15
CA ALA A 359 -12.50 -24.85 28.43
C ALA A 359 -12.34 -24.70 26.91
N TYR A 360 -12.13 -25.82 26.21
CA TYR A 360 -12.18 -25.85 24.74
C TYR A 360 -13.61 -25.86 24.27
N VAL A 361 -13.99 -24.91 23.42
CA VAL A 361 -15.34 -24.78 22.88
C VAL A 361 -15.29 -24.43 21.38
N PHE A 362 -16.22 -24.99 20.61
CA PHE A 362 -16.53 -24.46 19.28
C PHE A 362 -17.41 -23.21 19.45
N LEU A 363 -17.20 -22.24 18.58
CA LEU A 363 -17.93 -20.97 18.59
C LEU A 363 -18.83 -20.88 17.38
N ALA A 364 -20.13 -20.92 17.61
CA ALA A 364 -21.17 -20.75 16.61
C ALA A 364 -21.84 -19.38 16.77
N GLY A 365 -21.51 -18.44 15.93
CA GLY A 365 -22.03 -17.07 15.95
C GLY A 365 -23.27 -16.90 15.11
N MET A 366 -24.24 -16.12 15.60
CA MET A 366 -25.46 -15.77 14.90
C MET A 366 -25.80 -14.30 15.11
N ARG A 367 -26.36 -13.65 14.08
CA ARG A 367 -27.01 -12.34 14.18
C ARG A 367 -28.21 -12.23 13.25
N ASP A 368 -29.18 -11.43 13.63
CA ASP A 368 -30.40 -11.22 12.85
C ASP A 368 -30.29 -10.06 11.85
N SER A 369 -29.32 -9.14 12.07
CA SER A 369 -29.09 -7.99 11.21
C SER A 369 -27.59 -7.69 11.10
N PRO A 370 -27.08 -7.18 9.95
CA PRO A 370 -25.71 -6.72 9.80
C PRO A 370 -25.29 -5.61 10.79
N ALA A 371 -26.26 -4.86 11.32
CA ALA A 371 -26.02 -3.81 12.32
C ALA A 371 -25.78 -4.36 13.73
N GLU A 372 -26.13 -5.63 13.98
CA GLU A 372 -25.96 -6.26 15.28
C GLU A 372 -24.64 -7.02 15.39
N PRO A 373 -24.03 -7.09 16.59
CA PRO A 373 -22.91 -7.97 16.83
C PRO A 373 -23.33 -9.44 16.78
N PHE A 374 -22.40 -10.33 16.43
CA PHE A 374 -22.64 -11.75 16.52
C PHE A 374 -22.77 -12.18 17.98
N ARG A 375 -23.81 -12.97 18.27
CA ARG A 375 -24.00 -13.69 19.53
C ARG A 375 -23.43 -15.08 19.33
N PHE A 376 -22.49 -15.50 20.20
CA PHE A 376 -21.86 -16.81 20.09
C PHE A 376 -22.40 -17.83 21.07
N LEU A 377 -22.85 -18.95 20.53
CA LEU A 377 -23.07 -20.16 21.27
C LEU A 377 -21.72 -20.85 21.49
N ARG A 378 -21.43 -21.26 22.70
CA ARG A 378 -20.24 -22.05 23.08
C ARG A 378 -20.61 -23.51 23.14
N ILE A 379 -20.08 -24.30 22.22
CA ILE A 379 -20.35 -25.75 22.14
C ILE A 379 -19.14 -26.46 22.73
N PRO A 380 -19.23 -27.19 23.83
CA PRO A 380 -18.11 -27.89 24.42
C PRO A 380 -17.45 -28.82 23.40
N ALA A 381 -16.10 -28.80 23.37
CA ALA A 381 -15.29 -29.72 22.57
C ALA A 381 -14.48 -30.56 23.55
N ASP A 382 -14.90 -31.79 23.78
CA ASP A 382 -14.15 -32.75 24.59
C ASP A 382 -13.36 -33.74 23.70
N ASP A 383 -12.48 -34.50 24.35
CA ASP A 383 -11.58 -35.43 23.68
C ASP A 383 -12.30 -36.61 22.99
N ASN A 384 -13.60 -36.75 23.15
CA ASN A 384 -14.40 -37.89 22.68
C ASN A 384 -15.35 -37.57 21.53
N ASP A 385 -15.21 -36.40 20.90
CA ASP A 385 -16.12 -35.96 19.82
C ASP A 385 -17.61 -36.02 20.15
N THR A 386 -17.95 -35.78 21.41
CA THR A 386 -19.34 -35.89 21.91
C THR A 386 -20.26 -34.74 21.51
N VAL A 387 -19.85 -33.93 20.50
CA VAL A 387 -20.72 -32.86 19.95
C VAL A 387 -22.08 -33.43 19.56
N ASP A 388 -22.12 -34.60 18.96
CA ASP A 388 -23.39 -35.27 18.62
C ASP A 388 -24.22 -35.63 19.83
N GLU A 389 -23.62 -36.12 20.93
CA GLU A 389 -24.30 -36.44 22.18
C GLU A 389 -24.77 -35.18 22.89
N TRP A 390 -23.92 -34.15 22.94
CA TRP A 390 -24.23 -32.85 23.52
C TRP A 390 -25.39 -32.18 22.77
N MET A 391 -25.41 -32.21 21.45
CA MET A 391 -26.48 -31.67 20.62
C MET A 391 -27.79 -32.48 20.85
N ARG A 392 -27.71 -33.80 20.99
CA ARG A 392 -28.88 -34.61 21.37
C ARG A 392 -29.43 -34.23 22.75
N CYS A 393 -28.56 -34.05 23.76
CA CYS A 393 -28.98 -33.61 25.08
C CYS A 393 -29.65 -32.22 25.06
N LEU A 394 -29.14 -31.26 24.32
CA LEU A 394 -29.72 -29.93 24.15
C LEU A 394 -31.15 -29.99 23.56
N LEU A 395 -31.37 -30.89 22.63
CA LEU A 395 -32.68 -31.08 21.96
C LEU A 395 -33.68 -31.82 22.82
N TYR A 396 -33.22 -32.61 23.80
CA TYR A 396 -34.11 -33.29 24.76
C TYR A 396 -34.57 -32.39 25.92
N THR A 397 -33.86 -31.28 26.17
CA THR A 397 -34.11 -30.37 27.30
C THR A 397 -34.78 -29.06 26.87
N SER A 398 -34.99 -28.84 25.60
CA SER A 398 -35.74 -27.72 25.01
C SER A 398 -37.10 -28.19 24.50
#